data_e8320c6e84b22dde25c62432692b8857
#
_entry.id   e8320c6e84b22dde25c62432692b8857
#
_cell.length_a   1.000
_cell.length_b   1.000
_cell.length_c   1.000
_cell.angle_alpha   90.00
_cell.angle_beta   90.00
_cell.angle_gamma   90.00
#
_symmetry.space_group_name_H-M   'P 1'
#
loop_
_entity.id
_entity.type
_entity.pdbx_description
1 polymer ?
#
loop_
_entity_poly.entity_id
_entity_poly.type
_entity_poly.pdbx_seq_one_letter_code
_entity_poly.pdbx_strand_id
1 'polypeptide(L)'
;KIILDQYIMNGGKTLWLIKGSRTNIDSLQKNPQIPLVDLNINIRNMLYKYGVRINSNLARDYNNSGIKLTEFRTGLMLPFPWDYFPVVNGNENHTISKGVNNLITQFPSSIDTIKNNINKHVLLETSEYSTISKLMDVISFNDVEYMNNRELYKQKNLILGVLLEGEFNSN
;
A
#
# COMPACT_ATOMS: atom_id res chain seq x y z
N LYS A 1 -12.12 -19.35 -0.04
CA LYS A 1 -10.72 -19.62 0.18
C LYS A 1 -10.28 -20.91 -0.52
N ILE A 2 -10.89 -22.06 -0.24
CA ILE A 2 -10.56 -23.37 -0.84
C ILE A 2 -10.64 -23.31 -2.37
N ILE A 3 -11.70 -22.74 -2.94
CA ILE A 3 -11.88 -22.63 -4.40
C ILE A 3 -10.72 -21.84 -5.04
N LEU A 4 -10.31 -20.71 -4.43
CA LEU A 4 -9.20 -19.90 -4.92
C LEU A 4 -7.87 -20.65 -4.82
N ASP A 5 -7.65 -21.35 -3.72
CA ASP A 5 -6.47 -22.19 -3.50
C ASP A 5 -6.38 -23.27 -4.58
N GLN A 6 -7.47 -24.01 -4.82
CA GLN A 6 -7.53 -25.02 -5.86
C GLN A 6 -7.35 -24.44 -7.28
N TYR A 7 -7.91 -23.28 -7.56
CA TYR A 7 -7.71 -22.61 -8.85
C TYR A 7 -6.22 -22.30 -9.10
N ILE A 8 -5.52 -21.79 -8.07
CA ILE A 8 -4.08 -21.49 -8.14
C ILE A 8 -3.27 -22.78 -8.28
N MET A 9 -3.59 -23.83 -7.49
CA MET A 9 -2.93 -25.14 -7.57
C MET A 9 -3.03 -25.77 -8.98
N ASN A 10 -4.12 -25.50 -9.69
CA ASN A 10 -4.32 -25.97 -11.08
C ASN A 10 -3.72 -25.02 -12.14
N GLY A 11 -2.81 -24.12 -11.75
CA GLY A 11 -2.11 -23.20 -12.66
C GLY A 11 -2.89 -21.94 -12.99
N GLY A 12 -3.94 -21.64 -12.26
CA GLY A 12 -4.73 -20.40 -12.42
C GLY A 12 -3.94 -19.16 -12.06
N LYS A 13 -4.04 -18.13 -12.90
CA LYS A 13 -3.40 -16.81 -12.66
C LYS A 13 -4.37 -15.88 -11.95
N THR A 14 -3.90 -15.18 -10.92
CA THR A 14 -4.73 -14.28 -10.11
C THR A 14 -4.05 -12.93 -9.94
N LEU A 15 -4.86 -11.87 -9.95
CA LEU A 15 -4.46 -10.53 -9.54
C LEU A 15 -5.19 -10.19 -8.24
N TRP A 16 -4.43 -9.77 -7.24
CA TRP A 16 -4.94 -9.44 -5.91
C TRP A 16 -4.77 -7.95 -5.64
N LEU A 17 -5.88 -7.25 -5.44
CA LEU A 17 -5.90 -5.86 -5.00
C LEU A 17 -6.41 -5.83 -3.56
N ILE A 18 -5.50 -5.80 -2.60
CA ILE A 18 -5.81 -6.02 -1.19
C ILE A 18 -5.29 -4.85 -0.34
N LYS A 19 -6.12 -4.40 0.59
CA LYS A 19 -5.75 -3.45 1.64
C LYS A 19 -5.58 -4.18 2.97
N GLY A 20 -4.59 -3.80 3.76
CA GLY A 20 -4.38 -4.33 5.12
C GLY A 20 -5.16 -3.57 6.20
N SER A 21 -5.71 -2.40 5.88
CA SER A 21 -6.39 -1.51 6.82
C SER A 21 -7.75 -1.00 6.32
N ARG A 22 -8.62 -0.62 7.26
CA ARG A 22 -9.93 0.01 7.01
C ARG A 22 -9.80 1.52 6.88
N THR A 23 -9.11 1.99 5.86
CA THR A 23 -8.91 3.42 5.66
C THR A 23 -9.42 3.83 4.29
N ASN A 24 -10.21 4.90 4.20
CA ASN A 24 -10.63 5.51 2.94
C ASN A 24 -10.90 7.00 3.14
N ILE A 25 -10.94 7.73 2.03
CA ILE A 25 -11.13 9.18 2.02
C ILE A 25 -12.53 9.59 2.50
N ASP A 26 -13.55 8.79 2.18
CA ASP A 26 -14.94 9.08 2.57
C ASP A 26 -15.13 9.04 4.09
N SER A 27 -14.39 8.18 4.77
CA SER A 27 -14.38 8.13 6.23
C SER A 27 -13.77 9.38 6.84
N LEU A 28 -12.68 9.90 6.25
CA LEU A 28 -12.04 11.16 6.66
C LEU A 28 -12.92 12.39 6.40
N GLN A 29 -13.71 12.39 5.32
CA GLN A 29 -14.66 13.46 5.06
C GLN A 29 -15.80 13.52 6.09
N LYS A 30 -16.20 12.36 6.63
CA LYS A 30 -17.23 12.29 7.67
C LYS A 30 -16.69 12.57 9.07
N ASN A 31 -15.47 12.11 9.33
CA ASN A 31 -14.80 12.25 10.62
C ASN A 31 -13.37 12.77 10.34
N PRO A 32 -13.05 14.01 10.72
CA PRO A 32 -11.76 14.63 10.39
C PRO A 32 -10.55 13.89 10.98
N GLN A 33 -10.78 12.95 11.88
CA GLN A 33 -9.77 12.07 12.45
C GLN A 33 -10.31 10.64 12.51
N ILE A 34 -9.54 9.69 11.98
CA ILE A 34 -9.88 8.26 12.02
C ILE A 34 -8.69 7.45 12.54
N PRO A 35 -8.92 6.47 13.42
CA PRO A 35 -7.85 5.55 13.82
C PRO A 35 -7.57 4.56 12.69
N LEU A 36 -6.31 4.19 12.54
CA LEU A 36 -5.90 3.11 11.64
C LEU A 36 -6.27 1.76 12.28
N VAL A 37 -7.21 1.06 11.65
CA VAL A 37 -7.74 -0.21 12.13
C VAL A 37 -7.44 -1.33 11.11
N ASP A 38 -7.14 -2.51 11.63
CA ASP A 38 -6.93 -3.71 10.80
C ASP A 38 -8.19 -4.11 10.02
N LEU A 39 -8.02 -4.48 8.76
CA LEU A 39 -9.12 -4.99 7.93
C LEU A 39 -9.51 -6.43 8.25
N ASN A 40 -8.68 -7.17 8.97
CA ASN A 40 -8.86 -8.59 9.28
C ASN A 40 -9.12 -9.47 8.05
N ILE A 41 -8.17 -9.48 7.13
CA ILE A 41 -8.26 -10.19 5.85
C ILE A 41 -8.19 -11.71 6.09
N ASN A 42 -9.26 -12.42 5.78
CA ASN A 42 -9.37 -13.88 6.03
C ASN A 42 -8.45 -14.77 5.16
N ILE A 43 -7.68 -14.19 4.25
CA ILE A 43 -6.75 -14.91 3.37
C ILE A 43 -5.28 -14.76 3.79
N ARG A 44 -4.97 -14.08 4.91
CA ARG A 44 -3.59 -13.82 5.35
C ARG A 44 -2.76 -15.09 5.48
N ASN A 45 -3.32 -16.14 6.08
CA ASN A 45 -2.62 -17.42 6.25
C ASN A 45 -2.28 -18.08 4.90
N MET A 46 -3.17 -17.96 3.90
CA MET A 46 -2.93 -18.46 2.56
C MET A 46 -1.80 -17.66 1.87
N LEU A 47 -1.87 -16.35 1.91
CA LEU A 47 -0.84 -15.47 1.35
C LEU A 47 0.52 -15.68 2.03
N TYR A 48 0.53 -15.89 3.35
CA TYR A 48 1.75 -16.20 4.10
C TYR A 48 2.41 -17.50 3.62
N LYS A 49 1.63 -18.55 3.41
CA LYS A 49 2.13 -19.81 2.82
C LYS A 49 2.65 -19.62 1.39
N TYR A 50 2.00 -18.75 0.61
CA TYR A 50 2.45 -18.40 -0.72
C TYR A 50 3.70 -17.52 -0.74
N GLY A 51 4.11 -17.00 0.41
CA GLY A 51 5.39 -16.31 0.57
C GLY A 51 5.29 -14.80 0.70
N VAL A 52 4.12 -14.27 1.04
CA VAL A 52 3.93 -12.83 1.30
C VAL A 52 3.06 -12.58 2.51
N ARG A 53 3.33 -11.47 3.19
CA ARG A 53 2.52 -10.94 4.28
C ARG A 53 2.09 -9.52 3.96
N ILE A 54 0.80 -9.27 3.94
CA ILE A 54 0.23 -7.91 3.86
C ILE A 54 0.15 -7.36 5.27
N ASN A 55 0.85 -6.28 5.52
CA ASN A 55 0.92 -5.66 6.84
C ASN A 55 -0.33 -4.83 7.13
N SER A 56 -0.72 -4.78 8.42
CA SER A 56 -1.81 -3.92 8.90
C SER A 56 -1.28 -2.51 9.20
N ASN A 57 -0.70 -1.87 8.18
CA ASN A 57 -0.15 -0.53 8.26
C ASN A 57 -0.54 0.28 7.02
N LEU A 58 -0.13 1.54 6.98
CA LEU A 58 -0.15 2.34 5.76
C LEU A 58 1.27 2.74 5.39
N ALA A 59 1.65 2.44 4.18
CA ALA A 59 2.87 2.97 3.58
C ALA A 59 2.62 4.42 3.15
N ARG A 60 3.49 5.32 3.56
CA ARG A 60 3.48 6.75 3.27
C ARG A 60 4.76 7.12 2.55
N ASP A 61 4.68 8.05 1.60
CA ASP A 61 5.83 8.45 0.80
C ASP A 61 5.89 9.98 0.66
N TYR A 62 7.08 10.53 0.75
CA TYR A 62 7.33 11.93 0.45
C TYR A 62 6.94 12.27 -0.99
N ASN A 63 7.16 11.33 -1.92
CA ASN A 63 6.66 11.41 -3.29
C ASN A 63 5.18 11.01 -3.34
N ASN A 64 4.29 11.99 -3.34
CA ASN A 64 2.85 11.77 -3.25
C ASN A 64 2.06 12.65 -4.23
N SER A 65 0.83 12.25 -4.53
CA SER A 65 -0.04 12.97 -5.47
C SER A 65 -0.75 14.18 -4.86
N GLY A 66 -0.72 14.31 -3.53
CA GLY A 66 -1.53 15.29 -2.82
C GLY A 66 -3.04 15.06 -2.93
N ILE A 67 -3.79 15.87 -2.20
CA ILE A 67 -5.25 15.94 -2.23
C ILE A 67 -5.71 17.40 -2.36
N LYS A 68 -6.93 17.60 -2.84
CA LYS A 68 -7.55 18.93 -2.87
C LYS A 68 -8.40 19.11 -1.63
N LEU A 69 -8.08 20.13 -0.85
CA LEU A 69 -8.85 20.55 0.33
C LEU A 69 -9.30 22.00 0.19
N THR A 70 -10.45 22.33 0.78
CA THR A 70 -10.91 23.72 0.87
C THR A 70 -10.13 24.43 1.96
N GLU A 71 -9.37 25.45 1.59
CA GLU A 71 -8.66 26.28 2.54
C GLU A 71 -9.66 27.13 3.33
N PHE A 72 -9.57 27.09 4.64
CA PHE A 72 -10.53 27.73 5.56
C PHE A 72 -10.57 29.27 5.41
N ARG A 73 -9.43 29.92 5.09
CA ARG A 73 -9.32 31.39 5.02
C ARG A 73 -9.89 31.98 3.74
N THR A 74 -9.69 31.30 2.61
CA THR A 74 -10.06 31.82 1.29
C THR A 74 -11.29 31.13 0.71
N GLY A 75 -11.69 29.97 1.23
CA GLY A 75 -12.73 29.12 0.68
C GLY A 75 -12.35 28.46 -0.65
N LEU A 76 -11.10 28.62 -1.10
CA LEU A 76 -10.62 28.06 -2.36
C LEU A 76 -10.19 26.59 -2.16
N MET A 77 -10.42 25.78 -3.19
CA MET A 77 -9.95 24.40 -3.23
C MET A 77 -8.50 24.37 -3.71
N LEU A 78 -7.57 24.12 -2.81
CA LEU A 78 -6.13 24.08 -3.07
C LEU A 78 -5.56 22.67 -2.95
N PRO A 79 -4.50 22.34 -3.70
CA PRO A 79 -3.79 21.08 -3.55
C PRO A 79 -2.86 21.13 -2.33
N PHE A 80 -2.93 20.10 -1.50
CA PHE A 80 -2.06 19.90 -0.35
C PHE A 80 -1.32 18.56 -0.47
N PRO A 81 -0.07 18.43 -0.02
CA PRO A 81 0.62 17.16 0.00
C PRO A 81 -0.16 16.16 0.85
N TRP A 82 -0.24 14.91 0.39
CA TRP A 82 -0.95 13.86 1.11
C TRP A 82 -0.19 12.54 0.97
N ASP A 83 0.74 12.32 1.85
CA ASP A 83 1.69 11.22 1.79
C ASP A 83 1.07 9.81 1.92
N TYR A 84 -0.20 9.72 2.30
CA TYR A 84 -1.00 8.49 2.23
C TYR A 84 -1.40 8.10 0.79
N PHE A 85 -1.07 8.95 -0.20
CA PHE A 85 -1.24 8.66 -1.63
C PHE A 85 0.11 8.64 -2.35
N PRO A 86 0.97 7.64 -2.03
CA PRO A 86 2.24 7.47 -2.72
C PRO A 86 2.09 7.43 -4.23
N VAL A 87 3.00 8.12 -4.91
CA VAL A 87 3.20 8.00 -6.36
C VAL A 87 4.40 7.09 -6.58
N VAL A 88 4.16 5.93 -7.16
CA VAL A 88 5.17 4.88 -7.34
C VAL A 88 5.41 4.57 -8.80
N ASN A 89 6.59 4.09 -9.10
CA ASN A 89 6.97 3.62 -10.43
C ASN A 89 7.11 2.10 -10.42
N GLY A 90 6.91 1.51 -11.58
CA GLY A 90 7.15 0.10 -11.78
C GLY A 90 8.64 -0.22 -11.80
N ASN A 91 8.98 -1.46 -11.49
CA ASN A 91 10.33 -1.97 -11.62
C ASN A 91 10.71 -2.07 -13.11
N GLU A 92 11.66 -1.26 -13.56
CA GLU A 92 12.12 -1.21 -14.95
C GLU A 92 12.79 -2.51 -15.44
N ASN A 93 13.25 -3.33 -14.51
CA ASN A 93 13.89 -4.61 -14.82
C ASN A 93 12.89 -5.77 -14.98
N HIS A 94 11.58 -5.53 -14.79
CA HIS A 94 10.58 -6.58 -14.88
C HIS A 94 9.54 -6.27 -15.96
N THR A 95 9.29 -7.22 -16.87
CA THR A 95 8.44 -7.04 -18.06
C THR A 95 7.02 -6.56 -17.73
N ILE A 96 6.44 -7.02 -16.61
CA ILE A 96 5.06 -6.66 -16.21
C ILE A 96 4.97 -5.20 -15.75
N SER A 97 5.98 -4.70 -15.05
CA SER A 97 5.96 -3.36 -14.44
C SER A 97 6.79 -2.32 -15.18
N LYS A 98 7.60 -2.75 -16.15
CA LYS A 98 8.37 -1.85 -17.00
C LYS A 98 7.46 -0.85 -17.72
N GLY A 99 7.79 0.43 -17.60
CA GLY A 99 7.00 1.51 -18.20
C GLY A 99 5.75 1.92 -17.42
N VAL A 100 5.48 1.32 -16.27
CA VAL A 100 4.46 1.82 -15.34
C VAL A 100 5.04 3.00 -14.58
N ASN A 101 4.59 4.20 -14.93
CA ASN A 101 5.09 5.45 -14.35
C ASN A 101 3.97 6.21 -13.65
N ASN A 102 4.30 6.86 -12.53
CA ASN A 102 3.40 7.73 -11.77
C ASN A 102 2.08 7.04 -11.36
N LEU A 103 2.15 5.80 -10.93
CA LEU A 103 1.00 5.09 -10.39
C LEU A 103 0.64 5.66 -9.01
N ILE A 104 -0.53 6.28 -8.90
CA ILE A 104 -1.04 6.78 -7.62
C ILE A 104 -1.66 5.62 -6.86
N THR A 105 -1.17 5.36 -5.67
CA THR A 105 -1.75 4.40 -4.74
C THR A 105 -2.49 5.13 -3.62
N GLN A 106 -3.61 4.59 -3.15
CA GLN A 106 -4.41 5.22 -2.10
C GLN A 106 -4.43 4.35 -0.84
N PHE A 107 -3.88 4.87 0.25
CA PHE A 107 -3.79 4.16 1.53
C PHE A 107 -3.21 2.74 1.37
N PRO A 108 -2.07 2.58 0.69
CA PRO A 108 -1.50 1.26 0.48
C PRO A 108 -0.94 0.68 1.77
N SER A 109 -0.99 -0.63 1.90
CA SER A 109 -0.31 -1.36 2.96
C SER A 109 0.99 -1.94 2.44
N SER A 110 2.04 -1.95 3.25
CA SER A 110 3.30 -2.58 2.85
C SER A 110 3.18 -4.10 2.82
N ILE A 111 4.00 -4.72 1.99
CA ILE A 111 4.09 -6.17 1.81
C ILE A 111 5.48 -6.62 2.29
N ASP A 112 5.53 -7.68 3.10
CA ASP A 112 6.77 -8.39 3.38
C ASP A 112 6.83 -9.67 2.58
N THR A 113 8.02 -10.03 2.11
CA THR A 113 8.30 -11.31 1.48
C THR A 113 8.76 -12.33 2.51
N ILE A 114 8.23 -13.55 2.44
CA ILE A 114 8.55 -14.67 3.33
C ILE A 114 9.43 -15.66 2.57
N LYS A 115 10.51 -16.07 3.19
CA LYS A 115 11.45 -17.03 2.57
C LYS A 115 10.78 -18.40 2.39
N ASN A 116 10.62 -18.83 1.15
CA ASN A 116 10.17 -20.15 0.72
C ASN A 116 10.65 -20.43 -0.71
N ASN A 117 10.22 -21.53 -1.34
CA ASN A 117 10.63 -21.93 -2.68
C ASN A 117 9.91 -21.18 -3.82
N ILE A 118 8.99 -20.26 -3.51
CA ILE A 118 8.29 -19.44 -4.51
C ILE A 118 9.19 -18.28 -4.92
N ASN A 119 9.31 -18.03 -6.22
CA ASN A 119 10.00 -16.86 -6.75
C ASN A 119 9.18 -15.60 -6.49
N LYS A 120 9.85 -14.54 -6.07
CA LYS A 120 9.23 -13.26 -5.72
C LYS A 120 9.91 -12.14 -6.50
N HIS A 121 9.13 -11.42 -7.28
CA HIS A 121 9.60 -10.28 -8.04
C HIS A 121 8.88 -9.02 -7.53
N VAL A 122 9.63 -8.08 -7.00
CA VAL A 122 9.09 -6.79 -6.59
C VAL A 122 8.72 -6.00 -7.84
N LEU A 123 7.44 -5.65 -7.97
CA LEU A 123 6.91 -4.90 -9.11
C LEU A 123 6.76 -3.41 -8.80
N LEU A 124 6.34 -3.08 -7.57
CA LEU A 124 6.08 -1.71 -7.13
C LEU A 124 6.66 -1.52 -5.73
N GLU A 125 7.33 -0.41 -5.53
CA GLU A 125 7.85 0.01 -4.23
C GLU A 125 7.78 1.53 -4.05
N THR A 126 7.80 1.99 -2.81
CA THR A 126 7.90 3.41 -2.48
C THR A 126 9.30 3.95 -2.80
N SER A 127 9.46 5.26 -2.70
CA SER A 127 10.76 5.91 -2.85
C SER A 127 11.72 5.61 -1.68
N GLU A 128 12.91 6.19 -1.72
CA GLU A 128 13.87 6.16 -0.61
C GLU A 128 13.45 7.01 0.60
N TYR A 129 12.36 7.77 0.47
CA TYR A 129 11.83 8.67 1.50
C TYR A 129 10.42 8.25 1.86
N SER A 130 10.31 7.15 2.56
CA SER A 130 9.03 6.59 2.98
C SER A 130 8.96 6.40 4.50
N THR A 131 7.77 6.20 4.99
CA THR A 131 7.48 5.87 6.39
C THR A 131 6.22 5.03 6.48
N ILE A 132 5.90 4.53 7.65
CA ILE A 132 4.67 3.78 7.89
C ILE A 132 3.87 4.40 9.04
N SER A 133 2.54 4.43 8.89
CA SER A 133 1.62 4.55 10.02
C SER A 133 1.23 3.16 10.51
N LYS A 134 1.26 2.98 11.84
CA LYS A 134 0.97 1.72 12.51
C LYS A 134 -0.50 1.65 12.95
N LEU A 135 -0.95 0.46 13.32
CA LEU A 135 -2.27 0.32 13.96
C LEU A 135 -2.40 1.26 15.16
N MET A 136 -3.56 1.84 15.31
CA MET A 136 -3.96 2.84 16.32
C MET A 136 -3.41 4.25 16.08
N ASP A 137 -2.51 4.48 15.09
CA ASP A 137 -2.20 5.85 14.69
C ASP A 137 -3.48 6.54 14.20
N VAL A 138 -3.59 7.83 14.48
CA VAL A 138 -4.72 8.65 14.03
C VAL A 138 -4.34 9.32 12.71
N ILE A 139 -5.19 9.19 11.72
CA ILE A 139 -5.04 9.84 10.42
C ILE A 139 -5.95 11.08 10.40
N SER A 140 -5.41 12.23 10.06
CA SER A 140 -6.12 13.50 10.04
C SER A 140 -5.74 14.35 8.84
N PHE A 141 -6.70 15.13 8.30
CA PHE A 141 -6.38 16.15 7.30
C PHE A 141 -5.44 17.25 7.85
N ASN A 142 -5.37 17.43 9.17
CA ASN A 142 -4.44 18.37 9.79
C ASN A 142 -2.97 17.94 9.66
N ASP A 143 -2.72 16.65 9.31
CA ASP A 143 -1.36 16.12 9.16
C ASP A 143 -0.62 16.74 7.95
N VAL A 144 -1.34 17.38 7.00
CA VAL A 144 -0.76 18.01 5.81
C VAL A 144 0.33 19.03 6.11
N GLU A 145 0.28 19.69 7.27
CA GLU A 145 1.29 20.66 7.69
C GLU A 145 2.66 20.03 7.91
N TYR A 146 2.69 18.76 8.32
CA TYR A 146 3.92 18.02 8.66
C TYR A 146 4.47 17.22 7.47
N MET A 147 3.65 16.97 6.44
CA MET A 147 4.01 16.08 5.32
C MET A 147 5.11 16.62 4.41
N ASN A 148 5.46 17.91 4.51
CA ASN A 148 6.57 18.51 3.79
C ASN A 148 7.94 18.32 4.48
N ASN A 149 7.98 17.75 5.69
CA ASN A 149 9.23 17.51 6.39
C ASN A 149 9.84 16.16 6.00
N ARG A 150 10.82 16.19 5.11
CA ARG A 150 11.51 14.99 4.60
C ARG A 150 12.20 14.14 5.68
N GLU A 151 12.59 14.75 6.81
CA GLU A 151 13.25 14.07 7.92
C GLU A 151 12.35 13.02 8.61
N LEU A 152 11.05 13.10 8.43
CA LEU A 152 10.09 12.13 8.97
C LEU A 152 10.10 10.79 8.20
N TYR A 153 10.65 10.78 6.97
CA TYR A 153 10.65 9.63 6.07
C TYR A 153 11.97 8.89 6.14
N LYS A 154 12.09 7.96 7.09
CA LYS A 154 13.34 7.24 7.40
C LYS A 154 13.40 5.82 6.85
N GLN A 155 12.32 5.36 6.23
CA GLN A 155 12.26 4.05 5.59
C GLN A 155 12.49 4.19 4.08
N LYS A 156 12.81 3.08 3.44
CA LYS A 156 13.14 3.04 2.02
C LYS A 156 12.43 1.87 1.37
N ASN A 157 12.02 2.07 0.12
CA ASN A 157 11.62 1.01 -0.79
C ASN A 157 10.63 0.01 -0.15
N LEU A 158 9.56 0.53 0.45
CA LEU A 158 8.49 -0.32 0.99
C LEU A 158 7.78 -1.02 -0.18
N ILE A 159 7.73 -2.33 -0.15
CA ILE A 159 7.10 -3.11 -1.21
C ILE A 159 5.58 -2.89 -1.17
N LEU A 160 5.01 -2.50 -2.31
CA LEU A 160 3.57 -2.31 -2.50
C LEU A 160 2.97 -3.29 -3.52
N GLY A 161 3.80 -3.87 -4.38
CA GLY A 161 3.38 -4.85 -5.37
C GLY A 161 4.43 -5.92 -5.59
N VAL A 162 4.00 -7.19 -5.60
CA VAL A 162 4.88 -8.33 -5.78
C VAL A 162 4.23 -9.37 -6.68
N LEU A 163 5.01 -9.95 -7.59
CA LEU A 163 4.63 -11.13 -8.36
C LEU A 163 5.19 -12.37 -7.66
N LEU A 164 4.37 -13.39 -7.57
CA LEU A 164 4.73 -14.71 -7.06
C LEU A 164 4.65 -15.72 -8.21
N GLU A 165 5.73 -16.46 -8.44
CA GLU A 165 5.81 -17.47 -9.48
C GLU A 165 6.43 -18.75 -8.93
N GLY A 166 5.83 -19.89 -9.24
CA GLY A 166 6.33 -21.20 -8.83
C GLY A 166 5.22 -22.20 -8.53
N GLU A 167 5.58 -23.30 -7.92
CA GLU A 167 4.66 -24.33 -7.47
C GLU A 167 4.19 -24.01 -6.05
N PHE A 168 2.93 -23.64 -5.92
CA PHE A 168 2.33 -23.31 -4.63
C PHE A 168 1.88 -24.59 -3.91
N ASN A 169 2.02 -24.61 -2.60
CA ASN A 169 1.48 -25.69 -1.76
C ASN A 169 0.08 -25.32 -1.25
N SER A 170 -0.84 -26.27 -1.26
CA SER A 170 -2.20 -26.10 -0.75
C SER A 170 -2.23 -25.63 0.71
N ASN A 171 -3.27 -24.89 1.03
CA ASN A 171 -3.46 -24.28 2.35
C ASN A 171 -4.38 -25.11 3.24
#